data_5f2dff1e06a19e9a1eefb0c3af03d27a
#
_entry.id   5f2dff1e06a19e9a1eefb0c3af03d27a
#
_cell.length_a   1.000
_cell.length_b   1.000
_cell.length_c   1.000
_cell.angle_alpha   90.00
_cell.angle_beta   90.00
_cell.angle_gamma   90.00
#
_symmetry.space_group_name_H-M   'P 1'
#
loop_
_entity.id
_entity.type
_entity.pdbx_description
1 polymer ?
#
loop_
_entity_poly.entity_id
_entity_poly.type
_entity_poly.pdbx_seq_one_letter_code
_entity_poly.pdbx_strand_id
1 'polypeptide(L)'
;MREKFSRLINNFIKEYKSKNNLFADWEDVLVGFSKVDDKNMNYLREAVIEDHHLATDYLDDAKTMISYFVPFKESIANSNKEGTLPSDVWVHSYRETNEMADKLNDYLVAEIEKMGYKAAKPVDCGIVDGKAKSRWSQRHIAYLSGLGTFGLNNMLITEKGINGRFFSIVTNMEIGTDEPLKEER
;
A
#
# COMPACT_ATOMS: atom_id res chain seq x y z
N MET A 1 2.13 2.17 -18.01
CA MET A 1 1.44 2.77 -16.85
C MET A 1 2.25 2.64 -15.56
N ARG A 2 2.79 1.47 -15.21
CA ARG A 2 3.61 1.25 -14.00
C ARG A 2 4.70 2.31 -13.83
N GLU A 3 5.53 2.54 -14.84
CA GLU A 3 6.58 3.56 -14.79
C GLU A 3 6.05 4.98 -14.54
N LYS A 4 4.86 5.30 -15.06
CA LYS A 4 4.23 6.59 -14.81
C LYS A 4 3.87 6.74 -13.33
N PHE A 5 3.19 5.75 -12.74
CA PHE A 5 2.83 5.77 -11.33
C PHE A 5 4.05 5.71 -10.42
N SER A 6 5.05 4.85 -10.74
CA SER A 6 6.31 4.82 -9.99
C SER A 6 7.00 6.19 -9.98
N ARG A 7 7.05 6.89 -11.12
CA ARG A 7 7.62 8.24 -11.18
C ARG A 7 6.81 9.27 -10.39
N LEU A 8 5.47 9.24 -10.50
CA LEU A 8 4.61 10.16 -9.75
C LEU A 8 4.82 9.99 -8.24
N ILE A 9 4.80 8.75 -7.75
CA ILE A 9 4.97 8.44 -6.33
C ILE A 9 6.37 8.82 -5.85
N ASN A 10 7.43 8.39 -6.54
CA ASN A 10 8.80 8.70 -6.13
C ASN A 10 9.09 10.22 -6.17
N ASN A 11 8.58 10.94 -7.15
CA ASN A 11 8.74 12.39 -7.21
C ASN A 11 8.02 13.10 -6.05
N PHE A 12 6.79 12.68 -5.74
CA PHE A 12 6.05 13.21 -4.60
C PHE A 12 6.80 12.97 -3.28
N ILE A 13 7.29 11.75 -3.06
CA ILE A 13 8.04 11.40 -1.84
C ILE A 13 9.32 12.24 -1.72
N LYS A 14 10.07 12.40 -2.82
CA LYS A 14 11.28 13.25 -2.84
C LYS A 14 10.96 14.70 -2.50
N GLU A 15 9.90 15.25 -3.09
CA GLU A 15 9.46 16.61 -2.81
C GLU A 15 8.97 16.76 -1.36
N TYR A 16 8.16 15.81 -0.89
CA TYR A 16 7.68 15.79 0.49
C TYR A 16 8.85 15.77 1.49
N LYS A 17 9.85 14.90 1.26
CA LYS A 17 11.05 14.81 2.09
C LYS A 17 11.85 16.13 2.08
N SER A 18 11.97 16.81 0.95
CA SER A 18 12.72 18.05 0.84
C SER A 18 12.07 19.22 1.60
N LYS A 19 10.77 19.16 1.84
CA LYS A 19 9.99 20.21 2.52
C LYS A 19 9.78 19.95 4.01
N ASN A 20 10.13 18.78 4.51
CA ASN A 20 9.86 18.36 5.88
C ASN A 20 11.13 17.82 6.52
N ASN A 21 11.33 18.12 7.80
CA ASN A 21 12.38 17.52 8.60
C ASN A 21 11.86 16.23 9.21
N LEU A 22 12.27 15.07 8.67
CA LEU A 22 11.70 13.76 8.96
C LEU A 22 12.74 12.80 9.54
N PHE A 23 12.28 11.92 10.41
CA PHE A 23 13.03 10.72 10.82
C PHE A 23 12.99 9.66 9.72
N ALA A 24 11.86 9.58 9.01
CA ALA A 24 11.65 8.61 7.94
C ALA A 24 12.60 8.84 6.76
N ASP A 25 13.19 7.76 6.30
CA ASP A 25 13.94 7.69 5.04
C ASP A 25 13.50 6.47 4.24
N TRP A 26 13.24 6.68 2.94
CA TRP A 26 12.63 5.68 2.07
C TRP A 26 13.51 5.37 0.87
N GLU A 27 13.36 4.15 0.38
CA GLU A 27 13.86 3.74 -0.92
C GLU A 27 12.80 3.98 -2.00
N ASP A 28 13.16 3.74 -3.26
CA ASP A 28 12.22 3.80 -4.37
C ASP A 28 11.10 2.77 -4.17
N VAL A 29 9.87 3.20 -4.45
CA VAL A 29 8.66 2.39 -4.24
C VAL A 29 8.53 1.23 -5.22
N LEU A 30 7.82 0.18 -4.78
CA LEU A 30 7.28 -0.83 -5.68
C LEU A 30 5.82 -0.50 -5.97
N VAL A 31 5.38 -0.69 -7.21
CA VAL A 31 4.00 -0.43 -7.63
C VAL A 31 3.45 -1.65 -8.37
N GLY A 32 2.25 -2.06 -8.03
CA GLY A 32 1.52 -3.15 -8.65
C GLY A 32 0.05 -2.81 -8.87
N PHE A 33 -0.59 -3.56 -9.73
CA PHE A 33 -1.97 -3.35 -10.15
C PHE A 33 -2.75 -4.66 -10.05
N SER A 34 -3.91 -4.64 -9.43
CA SER A 34 -4.81 -5.79 -9.40
C SER A 34 -6.19 -5.43 -9.95
N LYS A 35 -6.81 -6.40 -10.59
CA LYS A 35 -8.14 -6.24 -11.17
C LYS A 35 -9.21 -6.25 -10.09
N VAL A 36 -10.21 -5.40 -10.26
CA VAL A 36 -11.45 -5.46 -9.49
C VAL A 36 -12.38 -6.43 -10.21
N ASP A 37 -12.44 -7.67 -9.72
CA ASP A 37 -13.35 -8.71 -10.20
C ASP A 37 -13.80 -9.61 -9.04
N ASP A 38 -14.79 -10.46 -9.28
CA ASP A 38 -15.38 -11.34 -8.25
C ASP A 38 -14.33 -12.26 -7.61
N LYS A 39 -13.36 -12.76 -8.38
CA LYS A 39 -12.30 -13.64 -7.89
C LYS A 39 -11.47 -12.94 -6.82
N ASN A 40 -10.99 -11.74 -7.12
CA ASN A 40 -10.14 -10.99 -6.21
C ASN A 40 -10.92 -10.46 -5.00
N MET A 41 -12.15 -10.01 -5.23
CA MET A 41 -13.01 -9.51 -4.15
C MET A 41 -13.41 -10.64 -3.19
N ASN A 42 -13.76 -11.82 -3.69
CA ASN A 42 -14.06 -12.99 -2.85
C ASN A 42 -12.82 -13.45 -2.06
N TYR A 43 -11.65 -13.48 -2.70
CA TYR A 43 -10.40 -13.80 -2.00
C TYR A 43 -10.15 -12.89 -0.79
N LEU A 44 -10.39 -11.58 -0.90
CA LEU A 44 -10.21 -10.66 0.22
C LEU A 44 -11.15 -10.97 1.39
N ARG A 45 -12.40 -11.35 1.10
CA ARG A 45 -13.38 -11.74 2.12
C ARG A 45 -13.03 -13.08 2.79
N GLU A 46 -12.54 -14.04 2.05
CA GLU A 46 -12.12 -15.34 2.56
C GLU A 46 -10.83 -15.26 3.38
N ALA A 47 -9.82 -14.56 2.86
CA ALA A 47 -8.47 -14.53 3.44
C ALA A 47 -8.32 -13.56 4.63
N VAL A 48 -9.14 -12.51 4.72
CA VAL A 48 -9.00 -11.46 5.74
C VAL A 48 -10.15 -11.50 6.73
N ILE A 49 -11.35 -11.15 6.27
CA ILE A 49 -12.57 -11.06 7.07
C ILE A 49 -13.78 -11.01 6.13
N GLU A 50 -14.88 -11.68 6.52
CA GLU A 50 -16.10 -11.81 5.72
C GLU A 50 -16.69 -10.45 5.27
N ASP A 51 -16.65 -9.45 6.15
CA ASP A 51 -17.09 -8.07 5.87
C ASP A 51 -15.98 -7.14 5.33
N HIS A 52 -14.95 -7.72 4.68
CA HIS A 52 -13.94 -6.92 3.97
C HIS A 52 -14.62 -6.05 2.90
N HIS A 53 -14.30 -4.76 2.92
CA HIS A 53 -14.84 -3.83 1.93
C HIS A 53 -14.38 -4.22 0.53
N LEU A 54 -15.25 -3.97 -0.44
CA LEU A 54 -14.94 -4.14 -1.86
C LEU A 54 -14.44 -2.82 -2.44
N ALA A 55 -13.72 -2.90 -3.53
CA ALA A 55 -13.32 -1.70 -4.26
C ALA A 55 -14.54 -0.85 -4.69
N THR A 56 -15.66 -1.50 -4.97
CA THR A 56 -16.94 -0.88 -5.33
C THR A 56 -17.62 -0.14 -4.18
N ASP A 57 -17.28 -0.41 -2.92
CA ASP A 57 -17.77 0.36 -1.77
C ASP A 57 -17.17 1.77 -1.72
N TYR A 58 -16.05 2.00 -2.40
CA TYR A 58 -15.36 3.29 -2.49
C TYR A 58 -15.56 3.98 -3.84
N LEU A 59 -15.76 3.20 -4.91
CA LEU A 59 -15.97 3.69 -6.26
C LEU A 59 -16.82 2.68 -7.04
N ASP A 60 -18.08 3.01 -7.30
CA ASP A 60 -19.08 2.10 -7.90
C ASP A 60 -18.60 1.44 -9.21
N ASP A 61 -17.88 2.18 -10.05
CA ASP A 61 -17.34 1.76 -11.33
C ASP A 61 -15.84 1.39 -11.28
N ALA A 62 -15.32 1.00 -10.09
CA ALA A 62 -13.92 0.60 -9.90
C ALA A 62 -13.53 -0.58 -10.80
N LYS A 63 -12.36 -0.50 -11.43
CA LYS A 63 -11.80 -1.54 -12.32
C LYS A 63 -10.42 -2.01 -11.91
N THR A 64 -9.64 -1.15 -11.28
CA THR A 64 -8.26 -1.44 -10.89
C THR A 64 -7.98 -0.94 -9.47
N MET A 65 -7.32 -1.76 -8.67
CA MET A 65 -6.65 -1.35 -7.43
C MET A 65 -5.17 -1.09 -7.75
N ILE A 66 -4.68 0.08 -7.39
CA ILE A 66 -3.26 0.46 -7.52
C ILE A 66 -2.67 0.31 -6.13
N SER A 67 -1.76 -0.65 -5.96
CA SER A 67 -1.05 -0.87 -4.70
C SER A 67 0.40 -0.42 -4.82
N TYR A 68 0.94 0.12 -3.74
CA TYR A 68 2.35 0.46 -3.68
C TYR A 68 2.95 0.17 -2.30
N PHE A 69 4.22 -0.19 -2.32
CA PHE A 69 5.04 -0.43 -1.14
C PHE A 69 6.07 0.68 -1.01
N VAL A 70 6.12 1.30 0.16
CA VAL A 70 7.11 2.33 0.54
C VAL A 70 8.12 1.69 1.47
N PRO A 71 9.27 1.23 0.95
CA PRO A 71 10.28 0.56 1.78
C PRO A 71 11.05 1.61 2.60
N PHE A 72 11.30 1.27 3.86
CA PHE A 72 12.23 2.03 4.69
C PHE A 72 13.67 1.69 4.31
N LYS A 73 14.56 2.65 4.42
CA LYS A 73 15.98 2.38 4.36
C LYS A 73 16.43 1.47 5.51
N GLU A 74 17.48 0.72 5.27
CA GLU A 74 18.01 -0.26 6.21
C GLU A 74 18.35 0.36 7.59
N SER A 75 18.77 1.61 7.63
CA SER A 75 19.04 2.35 8.89
C SER A 75 17.82 2.41 9.81
N ILE A 76 16.60 2.55 9.27
CA ILE A 76 15.36 2.56 10.05
C ILE A 76 15.10 1.16 10.63
N ALA A 77 15.25 0.10 9.83
CA ALA A 77 15.08 -1.27 10.29
C ALA A 77 16.12 -1.65 11.36
N ASN A 78 17.36 -1.25 11.14
CA ASN A 78 18.47 -1.54 12.06
C ASN A 78 18.30 -0.84 13.41
N SER A 79 17.63 0.31 13.48
CA SER A 79 17.32 0.99 14.75
C SER A 79 16.47 0.16 15.71
N ASN A 80 15.81 -0.88 15.20
CA ASN A 80 14.92 -1.77 15.98
C ASN A 80 15.56 -3.11 16.38
N LYS A 81 16.85 -3.35 16.07
CA LYS A 81 17.52 -4.63 16.35
C LYS A 81 17.80 -4.85 17.84
N GLU A 82 17.92 -3.79 18.61
CA GLU A 82 18.27 -3.85 20.03
C GLU A 82 17.12 -3.31 20.89
N GLY A 83 17.03 -3.84 22.11
CA GLY A 83 16.02 -3.41 23.08
C GLY A 83 14.74 -4.23 23.05
N THR A 84 13.82 -3.90 23.94
CA THR A 84 12.53 -4.57 24.12
C THR A 84 11.34 -3.74 23.63
N LEU A 85 11.57 -2.49 23.28
CA LEU A 85 10.57 -1.56 22.74
C LEU A 85 11.01 -1.08 21.37
N PRO A 86 10.04 -0.69 20.51
CA PRO A 86 10.37 -0.06 19.24
C PRO A 86 11.23 1.20 19.46
N SER A 87 12.21 1.41 18.59
CA SER A 87 13.03 2.62 18.65
C SER A 87 12.20 3.87 18.31
N ASP A 88 12.61 5.04 18.84
CA ASP A 88 11.96 6.31 18.51
C ASP A 88 12.01 6.59 16.99
N VAL A 89 13.13 6.26 16.36
CA VAL A 89 13.28 6.39 14.90
C VAL A 89 12.24 5.57 14.16
N TRP A 90 11.99 4.31 14.56
CA TRP A 90 10.98 3.47 13.96
C TRP A 90 9.56 4.02 14.16
N VAL A 91 9.22 4.42 15.40
CA VAL A 91 7.89 4.94 15.74
C VAL A 91 7.58 6.22 14.94
N HIS A 92 8.54 7.14 14.90
CA HIS A 92 8.39 8.38 14.12
C HIS A 92 8.31 8.09 12.63
N SER A 93 9.20 7.25 12.10
CA SER A 93 9.17 6.88 10.66
C SER A 93 7.84 6.22 10.26
N TYR A 94 7.29 5.36 11.11
CA TYR A 94 5.99 4.75 10.89
C TYR A 94 4.86 5.79 10.76
N ARG A 95 4.80 6.74 11.71
CA ARG A 95 3.79 7.80 11.72
C ARG A 95 3.93 8.74 10.53
N GLU A 96 5.14 9.23 10.30
CA GLU A 96 5.45 10.16 9.20
C GLU A 96 5.15 9.54 7.82
N THR A 97 5.40 8.24 7.67
CA THR A 97 5.06 7.52 6.43
C THR A 97 3.55 7.43 6.21
N ASN A 98 2.76 7.21 7.26
CA ASN A 98 1.31 7.22 7.14
C ASN A 98 0.78 8.62 6.77
N GLU A 99 1.31 9.67 7.40
CA GLU A 99 0.94 11.06 7.08
C GLU A 99 1.33 11.44 5.64
N MET A 100 2.51 11.04 5.21
CA MET A 100 2.97 11.21 3.83
C MET A 100 2.07 10.48 2.84
N ALA A 101 1.75 9.21 3.11
CA ALA A 101 0.94 8.39 2.22
C ALA A 101 -0.51 8.89 2.11
N ASP A 102 -1.07 9.46 3.16
CA ASP A 102 -2.39 10.07 3.13
C ASP A 102 -2.43 11.21 2.10
N LYS A 103 -1.45 12.12 2.15
CA LYS A 103 -1.30 13.22 1.18
C LYS A 103 -0.93 12.73 -0.23
N LEU A 104 -0.12 11.66 -0.32
CA LEU A 104 0.22 11.05 -1.59
C LEU A 104 -1.01 10.44 -2.26
N ASN A 105 -1.87 9.76 -1.49
CA ASN A 105 -3.11 9.21 -2.03
C ASN A 105 -4.03 10.31 -2.56
N ASP A 106 -4.18 11.43 -1.85
CA ASP A 106 -4.94 12.59 -2.35
C ASP A 106 -4.34 13.14 -3.65
N TYR A 107 -3.02 13.24 -3.71
CA TYR A 107 -2.31 13.65 -4.92
C TYR A 107 -2.54 12.69 -6.10
N LEU A 108 -2.46 11.37 -5.86
CA LEU A 108 -2.68 10.37 -6.90
C LEU A 108 -4.12 10.37 -7.41
N VAL A 109 -5.10 10.54 -6.52
CA VAL A 109 -6.52 10.71 -6.91
C VAL A 109 -6.64 11.92 -7.84
N ALA A 110 -6.12 13.08 -7.47
CA ALA A 110 -6.17 14.28 -8.29
C ALA A 110 -5.45 14.11 -9.66
N GLU A 111 -4.31 13.40 -9.69
CA GLU A 111 -3.62 13.12 -10.96
C GLU A 111 -4.41 12.18 -11.89
N ILE A 112 -5.12 11.20 -11.32
CA ILE A 112 -6.00 10.31 -12.08
C ILE A 112 -7.21 11.08 -12.62
N GLU A 113 -7.80 11.96 -11.82
CA GLU A 113 -8.92 12.82 -12.24
C GLU A 113 -8.51 13.78 -13.39
N LYS A 114 -7.31 14.34 -13.36
CA LYS A 114 -6.75 15.12 -14.48
C LYS A 114 -6.61 14.29 -15.77
N MET A 115 -6.49 12.98 -15.66
CA MET A 115 -6.46 12.09 -16.83
C MET A 115 -7.86 11.70 -17.33
N GLY A 116 -8.93 12.22 -16.73
CA GLY A 116 -10.32 11.98 -17.11
C GLY A 116 -10.94 10.71 -16.50
N TYR A 117 -10.30 10.14 -15.47
CA TYR A 117 -10.81 8.98 -14.74
C TYR A 117 -11.22 9.38 -13.32
N LYS A 118 -11.91 8.46 -12.64
CA LYS A 118 -12.23 8.61 -11.22
C LYS A 118 -11.29 7.75 -10.38
N ALA A 119 -11.03 8.18 -9.17
CA ALA A 119 -10.30 7.39 -8.18
C ALA A 119 -10.84 7.69 -6.78
N ALA A 120 -10.59 6.76 -5.86
CA ALA A 120 -10.93 6.93 -4.45
C ALA A 120 -9.79 6.39 -3.56
N LYS A 121 -9.68 7.00 -2.39
CA LYS A 121 -8.78 6.60 -1.32
C LYS A 121 -9.56 5.72 -0.33
N PRO A 122 -9.33 4.40 -0.27
CA PRO A 122 -9.96 3.56 0.73
C PRO A 122 -9.53 3.94 2.15
N VAL A 123 -10.47 3.94 3.06
CA VAL A 123 -10.20 4.20 4.49
C VAL A 123 -10.03 2.88 5.20
N ASP A 124 -8.87 2.68 5.84
CA ASP A 124 -8.61 1.54 6.70
C ASP A 124 -9.06 1.85 8.13
N CYS A 125 -9.95 1.02 8.68
CA CYS A 125 -10.46 1.22 10.04
C CYS A 125 -9.55 0.61 11.14
N GLY A 126 -8.58 -0.22 10.78
CA GLY A 126 -7.56 -0.81 11.68
C GLY A 126 -8.06 -1.73 12.80
N ILE A 127 -9.27 -1.52 13.34
CA ILE A 127 -9.86 -2.32 14.43
C ILE A 127 -11.31 -2.65 14.08
N VAL A 128 -11.63 -3.95 14.01
CA VAL A 128 -13.00 -4.46 13.84
C VAL A 128 -13.33 -5.35 15.05
N ASP A 129 -14.42 -5.02 15.75
CA ASP A 129 -14.90 -5.75 16.93
C ASP A 129 -13.82 -6.00 18.01
N GLY A 130 -12.99 -4.97 18.27
CA GLY A 130 -11.89 -5.03 19.23
C GLY A 130 -10.71 -5.91 18.80
N LYS A 131 -10.70 -6.42 17.57
CA LYS A 131 -9.62 -7.20 16.99
C LYS A 131 -8.83 -6.36 15.98
N ALA A 132 -7.51 -6.56 15.94
CA ALA A 132 -6.62 -5.92 14.96
C ALA A 132 -6.84 -6.51 13.56
N LYS A 133 -8.01 -6.25 12.98
CA LYS A 133 -8.39 -6.62 11.61
C LYS A 133 -8.79 -5.37 10.84
N SER A 134 -8.38 -5.30 9.59
CA SER A 134 -8.75 -4.21 8.70
C SER A 134 -9.83 -4.66 7.73
N ARG A 135 -10.84 -3.83 7.52
CA ARG A 135 -11.81 -4.00 6.44
C ARG A 135 -11.25 -3.64 5.06
N TRP A 136 -10.04 -3.09 5.02
CA TRP A 136 -9.28 -2.86 3.79
C TRP A 136 -7.82 -3.27 4.00
N SER A 137 -7.49 -4.51 3.66
CA SER A 137 -6.18 -5.08 3.93
C SER A 137 -5.16 -4.72 2.85
N GLN A 138 -4.34 -3.72 3.12
CA GLN A 138 -3.26 -3.26 2.23
C GLN A 138 -2.32 -4.40 1.81
N ARG A 139 -2.00 -5.33 2.71
CA ARG A 139 -1.10 -6.46 2.41
C ARG A 139 -1.71 -7.46 1.42
N HIS A 140 -3.01 -7.79 1.56
CA HIS A 140 -3.66 -8.72 0.65
C HIS A 140 -3.90 -8.09 -0.72
N ILE A 141 -4.18 -6.77 -0.78
CA ILE A 141 -4.26 -6.04 -2.04
C ILE A 141 -2.89 -6.00 -2.73
N ALA A 142 -1.80 -5.78 -1.96
CA ALA A 142 -0.44 -5.83 -2.49
C ALA A 142 -0.06 -7.24 -3.01
N TYR A 143 -0.52 -8.31 -2.33
CA TYR A 143 -0.38 -9.69 -2.82
C TYR A 143 -1.10 -9.88 -4.15
N LEU A 144 -2.37 -9.48 -4.25
CA LEU A 144 -3.13 -9.55 -5.50
C LEU A 144 -2.47 -8.73 -6.64
N SER A 145 -1.75 -7.68 -6.28
CA SER A 145 -1.00 -6.82 -7.21
C SER A 145 0.42 -7.32 -7.52
N GLY A 146 0.75 -8.55 -7.14
CA GLY A 146 2.04 -9.19 -7.45
C GLY A 146 3.26 -8.57 -6.76
N LEU A 147 3.07 -7.81 -5.67
CA LEU A 147 4.18 -7.14 -4.98
C LEU A 147 5.00 -8.06 -4.07
N GLY A 148 4.45 -9.22 -3.69
CA GLY A 148 5.15 -10.14 -2.80
C GLY A 148 4.34 -11.39 -2.47
N THR A 149 4.88 -12.23 -1.60
CA THR A 149 4.24 -13.45 -1.06
C THR A 149 4.18 -13.40 0.45
N PHE A 150 3.20 -14.08 1.06
CA PHE A 150 3.09 -14.14 2.51
C PHE A 150 4.11 -15.13 3.09
N GLY A 151 4.90 -14.66 4.06
CA GLY A 151 5.76 -15.54 4.86
C GLY A 151 5.02 -16.16 6.04
N LEU A 152 5.69 -17.07 6.76
CA LEU A 152 5.15 -17.77 7.93
C LEU A 152 4.70 -16.83 9.07
N ASN A 153 5.28 -15.64 9.14
CA ASN A 153 4.94 -14.60 10.12
C ASN A 153 3.75 -13.72 9.68
N ASN A 154 3.05 -14.10 8.61
CA ASN A 154 1.94 -13.34 8.02
C ASN A 154 2.34 -11.92 7.54
N MET A 155 3.61 -11.69 7.28
CA MET A 155 4.08 -10.46 6.61
C MET A 155 4.21 -10.72 5.11
N LEU A 156 3.89 -9.70 4.30
CA LEU A 156 4.10 -9.78 2.86
C LEU A 156 5.57 -9.45 2.54
N ILE A 157 6.29 -10.43 1.98
CA ILE A 157 7.70 -10.33 1.62
C ILE A 157 7.79 -9.87 0.17
N THR A 158 8.32 -8.67 -0.04
CA THR A 158 8.55 -8.10 -1.37
C THR A 158 9.99 -8.34 -1.84
N GLU A 159 10.31 -7.95 -3.07
CA GLU A 159 11.70 -7.94 -3.55
C GLU A 159 12.63 -6.97 -2.77
N LYS A 160 12.01 -6.03 -2.01
CA LYS A 160 12.72 -5.10 -1.10
C LYS A 160 12.52 -5.48 0.37
N GLY A 161 12.16 -6.74 0.64
CA GLY A 161 11.90 -7.24 1.99
C GLY A 161 10.55 -6.81 2.55
N ILE A 162 10.47 -6.72 3.89
CA ILE A 162 9.24 -6.46 4.64
C ILE A 162 9.22 -5.09 5.35
N ASN A 163 10.37 -4.41 5.40
CA ASN A 163 10.53 -3.17 6.16
C ASN A 163 9.96 -2.00 5.38
N GLY A 164 8.72 -1.63 5.66
CA GLY A 164 8.02 -0.55 4.96
C GLY A 164 6.51 -0.60 5.17
N ARG A 165 5.80 0.16 4.36
CA ARG A 165 4.34 0.27 4.44
C ARG A 165 3.68 0.05 3.08
N PHE A 166 2.55 -0.64 3.08
CA PHE A 166 1.70 -0.82 1.91
C PHE A 166 0.54 0.15 1.94
N PHE A 167 0.20 0.68 0.77
CA PHE A 167 -0.94 1.56 0.56
C PHE A 167 -1.59 1.24 -0.79
N SER A 168 -2.83 1.70 -0.96
CA SER A 168 -3.55 1.51 -2.23
C SER A 168 -4.59 2.59 -2.45
N ILE A 169 -4.95 2.76 -3.72
CA ILE A 169 -6.11 3.52 -4.19
C ILE A 169 -6.90 2.66 -5.17
N VAL A 170 -8.16 3.01 -5.37
CA VAL A 170 -9.02 2.37 -6.37
C VAL A 170 -9.32 3.36 -7.50
N THR A 171 -9.50 2.86 -8.73
CA THR A 171 -9.81 3.69 -9.90
C THR A 171 -10.67 2.94 -10.90
N ASN A 172 -11.44 3.70 -11.70
CA ASN A 172 -12.15 3.15 -12.85
C ASN A 172 -11.28 3.12 -14.12
N MET A 173 -10.00 3.54 -14.04
CA MET A 173 -9.06 3.39 -15.12
C MET A 173 -8.73 1.92 -15.35
N GLU A 174 -8.89 1.43 -16.57
CA GLU A 174 -8.40 0.11 -16.96
C GLU A 174 -6.89 0.14 -17.18
N ILE A 175 -6.15 -0.55 -16.33
CA ILE A 175 -4.70 -0.68 -16.38
C ILE A 175 -4.37 -2.16 -16.53
N GLY A 176 -3.33 -2.50 -17.30
CA GLY A 176 -2.83 -3.87 -17.35
C GLY A 176 -2.42 -4.32 -15.93
N THR A 177 -3.06 -5.38 -15.46
CA THR A 177 -2.94 -5.88 -14.09
C THR A 177 -1.86 -6.94 -13.96
N ASP A 178 -1.35 -7.07 -12.76
CA ASP A 178 -0.45 -8.13 -12.33
C ASP A 178 -1.26 -9.30 -11.75
N GLU A 179 -0.61 -10.44 -11.67
CA GLU A 179 -1.13 -11.63 -10.97
C GLU A 179 -0.31 -11.87 -9.70
N PRO A 180 -0.90 -12.50 -8.68
CA PRO A 180 -0.14 -12.95 -7.53
C PRO A 180 1.07 -13.80 -7.93
N LEU A 181 2.18 -13.61 -7.25
CA LEU A 181 3.39 -14.40 -7.51
C LEU A 181 3.12 -15.88 -7.19
N LYS A 182 3.60 -16.77 -8.07
CA LYS A 182 3.40 -18.22 -7.93
C LYS A 182 4.43 -18.87 -7.02
N GLU A 183 5.62 -18.25 -6.91
CA GLU A 183 6.73 -18.75 -6.10
C GLU A 183 6.85 -17.91 -4.82
N GLU A 184 7.05 -18.58 -3.69
CA GLU A 184 7.33 -17.93 -2.41
C GLU A 184 8.68 -17.22 -2.47
N ARG A 185 8.76 -16.07 -1.81
CA ARG A 185 10.00 -15.27 -1.68
C ARG A 185 10.65 -15.50 -0.32
#